data_c411d17adc4c646171459c35729cbc06
#
_entry.id   c411d17adc4c646171459c35729cbc06
#
_cell.length_a   1.000
_cell.length_b   1.000
_cell.length_c   1.000
_cell.angle_alpha   90.00
_cell.angle_beta   90.00
_cell.angle_gamma   90.00
#
_symmetry.space_group_name_H-M   'P 1'
#
loop_
_entity.id
_entity.type
_entity.pdbx_description
1 polymer ?
#
loop_
_entity_poly.entity_id
_entity_poly.type
_entity_poly.pdbx_seq_one_letter_code
_entity_poly.pdbx_strand_id
1 'polypeptide(L)'
;MKQALLSIVLVTMILTTACGPSEEDKARVKMDEAKTLLQNQDTAAALLQLDSISSLYPEAIYSINAAKNLASEIRFEVLQRTEAELDSVKLEIAGLEKNFVKEKTEFDRYTQYIHKRQTFKRAWDRSYIQVHLDERGELYLSSNYHGDHWLNHTGLRVYDSGDDAKTETIPIGSVDNHRSDFMDAKWEKVSYRNGKDNGVIEFIANNVNRNLKAVFLGDEYYYIILEKYDKEAVRDALALSKAIKKRKKLESEIKALEKRLNIQ
;
A
#
# COMPACT_ATOMS: atom_id res chain seq x y z
N MET A 1 16.38 -27.68 -78.06
CA MET A 1 17.41 -27.62 -77.00
C MET A 1 17.42 -26.30 -76.19
N LYS A 2 17.19 -25.12 -76.78
CA LYS A 2 17.17 -23.84 -76.02
C LYS A 2 15.97 -23.70 -75.08
N GLN A 3 14.79 -24.28 -75.38
CA GLN A 3 13.61 -24.23 -74.49
C GLN A 3 13.72 -25.17 -73.29
N ALA A 4 14.39 -26.30 -73.38
CA ALA A 4 14.59 -27.25 -72.29
C ALA A 4 15.60 -26.72 -71.29
N LEU A 5 16.61 -25.94 -71.65
CA LEU A 5 17.56 -25.29 -70.76
C LEU A 5 16.90 -24.15 -69.94
N LEU A 6 15.96 -23.41 -70.55
CA LEU A 6 15.25 -22.32 -69.86
C LEU A 6 14.29 -22.84 -68.77
N SER A 7 13.66 -24.01 -68.99
CA SER A 7 12.79 -24.64 -67.99
C SER A 7 13.55 -25.21 -66.78
N ILE A 8 14.75 -25.73 -66.98
CA ILE A 8 15.61 -26.26 -65.90
C ILE A 8 16.17 -25.12 -65.02
N VAL A 9 16.49 -23.97 -65.57
CA VAL A 9 16.96 -22.81 -64.83
C VAL A 9 15.80 -22.20 -63.98
N LEU A 10 14.57 -22.23 -64.48
CA LEU A 10 13.43 -21.69 -63.75
C LEU A 10 13.00 -22.58 -62.58
N VAL A 11 13.16 -23.92 -62.69
CA VAL A 11 12.84 -24.86 -61.58
C VAL A 11 13.88 -24.86 -60.46
N THR A 12 15.16 -24.59 -60.80
CA THR A 12 16.22 -24.48 -59.77
C THR A 12 16.19 -23.17 -58.98
N MET A 13 15.46 -22.14 -59.46
CA MET A 13 15.38 -20.83 -58.75
C MET A 13 14.25 -20.81 -57.72
N ILE A 14 13.37 -21.81 -57.63
CA ILE A 14 12.22 -21.90 -56.69
C ILE A 14 12.60 -22.63 -55.38
N LEU A 15 13.76 -23.27 -55.28
CA LEU A 15 14.18 -24.08 -54.14
C LEU A 15 15.08 -23.31 -53.12
N THR A 16 15.24 -22.02 -53.25
CA THR A 16 16.07 -21.21 -52.29
C THR A 16 15.27 -20.30 -51.41
N THR A 17 13.98 -20.48 -51.26
CA THR A 17 13.12 -19.67 -50.37
C THR A 17 12.60 -20.51 -49.22
N ALA A 18 13.26 -20.45 -48.10
CA ALA A 18 12.75 -20.40 -46.73
C ALA A 18 13.74 -21.06 -45.77
N CYS A 19 14.87 -20.38 -45.52
CA CYS A 19 15.59 -20.65 -44.28
C CYS A 19 15.56 -19.37 -43.43
N GLY A 20 14.35 -18.99 -43.04
CA GLY A 20 14.18 -18.06 -41.94
C GLY A 20 14.50 -18.80 -40.64
N PRO A 21 14.86 -18.09 -39.57
CA PRO A 21 15.13 -18.71 -38.25
C PRO A 21 13.90 -19.47 -37.78
N SER A 22 14.10 -20.71 -37.33
CA SER A 22 13.04 -21.57 -36.79
C SER A 22 12.35 -20.91 -35.58
N GLU A 23 11.14 -21.37 -35.22
CA GLU A 23 10.48 -20.92 -33.97
C GLU A 23 11.36 -21.20 -32.76
N GLU A 24 12.05 -22.32 -32.75
CA GLU A 24 13.00 -22.71 -31.70
C GLU A 24 14.14 -21.69 -31.56
N ASP A 25 14.71 -21.21 -32.68
CA ASP A 25 15.79 -20.20 -32.64
C ASP A 25 15.28 -18.84 -32.13
N LYS A 26 14.07 -18.45 -32.55
CA LYS A 26 13.43 -17.20 -32.07
C LYS A 26 13.09 -17.28 -30.58
N ALA A 27 12.59 -18.43 -30.12
CA ALA A 27 12.28 -18.68 -28.73
C ALA A 27 13.55 -18.67 -27.86
N ARG A 28 14.67 -19.20 -28.38
CA ARG A 28 15.97 -19.16 -27.70
C ARG A 28 16.48 -17.74 -27.52
N VAL A 29 16.35 -16.86 -28.50
CA VAL A 29 16.68 -15.44 -28.38
C VAL A 29 15.86 -14.79 -27.26
N LYS A 30 14.55 -15.08 -27.19
CA LYS A 30 13.69 -14.58 -26.11
C LYS A 30 14.12 -15.08 -24.71
N MET A 31 14.54 -16.34 -24.62
CA MET A 31 15.12 -16.86 -23.37
C MET A 31 16.38 -16.12 -22.95
N ASP A 32 17.26 -15.82 -23.89
CA ASP A 32 18.52 -15.10 -23.59
C ASP A 32 18.24 -13.64 -23.22
N GLU A 33 17.25 -12.99 -23.82
CA GLU A 33 16.74 -11.69 -23.36
C GLU A 33 16.24 -11.77 -21.90
N ALA A 34 15.45 -12.80 -21.56
CA ALA A 34 14.97 -13.00 -20.19
C ALA A 34 16.12 -13.21 -19.18
N LYS A 35 17.14 -14.00 -19.54
CA LYS A 35 18.33 -14.17 -18.70
C LYS A 35 19.10 -12.86 -18.50
N THR A 36 19.20 -12.04 -19.54
CA THR A 36 19.81 -10.71 -19.44
C THR A 36 19.06 -9.80 -18.49
N LEU A 37 17.71 -9.82 -18.52
CA LEU A 37 16.85 -9.09 -17.58
C LEU A 37 17.08 -9.56 -16.13
N LEU A 38 17.23 -10.87 -15.91
CA LEU A 38 17.56 -11.43 -14.59
C LEU A 38 18.93 -10.93 -14.08
N GLN A 39 19.94 -10.88 -14.93
CA GLN A 39 21.25 -10.32 -14.57
C GLN A 39 21.15 -8.83 -14.17
N ASN A 40 20.23 -8.10 -14.79
CA ASN A 40 19.92 -6.70 -14.47
C ASN A 40 18.95 -6.55 -13.29
N GLN A 41 18.61 -7.65 -12.58
CA GLN A 41 17.69 -7.69 -11.44
C GLN A 41 16.22 -7.32 -11.78
N ASP A 42 15.86 -7.29 -13.05
CA ASP A 42 14.47 -7.09 -13.50
C ASP A 42 13.72 -8.43 -13.61
N THR A 43 13.44 -9.01 -12.45
CA THR A 43 12.74 -10.30 -12.34
C THR A 43 11.34 -10.27 -12.96
N ALA A 44 10.64 -9.12 -12.85
CA ALA A 44 9.27 -8.98 -13.37
C ALA A 44 9.25 -9.03 -14.90
N ALA A 45 10.12 -8.28 -15.56
CA ALA A 45 10.25 -8.30 -17.01
C ALA A 45 10.76 -9.64 -17.52
N ALA A 46 11.70 -10.29 -16.82
CA ALA A 46 12.18 -11.62 -17.17
C ALA A 46 11.06 -12.67 -17.15
N LEU A 47 10.25 -12.72 -16.12
CA LEU A 47 9.10 -13.62 -16.03
C LEU A 47 8.07 -13.36 -17.14
N LEU A 48 7.83 -12.10 -17.48
CA LEU A 48 6.92 -11.74 -18.58
C LEU A 48 7.46 -12.27 -19.94
N GLN A 49 8.77 -12.14 -20.18
CA GLN A 49 9.40 -12.68 -21.38
C GLN A 49 9.29 -14.20 -21.43
N LEU A 50 9.62 -14.91 -20.35
CA LEU A 50 9.52 -16.37 -20.28
C LEU A 50 8.08 -16.87 -20.50
N ASP A 51 7.09 -16.23 -19.87
CA ASP A 51 5.68 -16.59 -20.02
C ASP A 51 5.16 -16.35 -21.45
N SER A 52 5.73 -15.40 -22.19
CA SER A 52 5.32 -15.08 -23.56
C SER A 52 5.78 -16.11 -24.59
N ILE A 53 6.82 -16.91 -24.29
CA ILE A 53 7.43 -17.85 -25.26
C ILE A 53 6.42 -18.86 -25.79
N SER A 54 5.60 -19.42 -24.92
CA SER A 54 4.61 -20.45 -25.31
C SER A 54 3.51 -19.93 -26.23
N SER A 55 3.18 -18.64 -26.15
CA SER A 55 2.17 -18.01 -27.00
C SER A 55 2.73 -17.47 -28.32
N LEU A 56 3.99 -17.02 -28.30
CA LEU A 56 4.66 -16.45 -29.49
C LEU A 56 5.24 -17.53 -30.40
N TYR A 57 5.68 -18.66 -29.82
CA TYR A 57 6.39 -19.73 -30.52
C TYR A 57 5.86 -21.11 -30.10
N PRO A 58 4.60 -21.46 -30.48
CA PRO A 58 3.94 -22.68 -29.99
C PRO A 58 4.61 -23.98 -30.45
N GLU A 59 5.40 -23.96 -31.50
CA GLU A 59 6.13 -25.14 -31.99
C GLU A 59 7.51 -25.32 -31.36
N ALA A 60 7.99 -24.36 -30.57
CA ALA A 60 9.30 -24.37 -29.90
C ALA A 60 9.26 -25.18 -28.58
N ILE A 61 8.96 -26.46 -28.65
CA ILE A 61 8.69 -27.34 -27.49
C ILE A 61 9.82 -27.36 -26.47
N TYR A 62 11.08 -27.40 -26.93
CA TYR A 62 12.24 -27.43 -26.04
C TYR A 62 12.39 -26.10 -25.28
N SER A 63 12.32 -24.97 -25.98
CA SER A 63 12.40 -23.64 -25.39
C SER A 63 11.21 -23.34 -24.47
N ILE A 64 9.98 -23.79 -24.81
CA ILE A 64 8.80 -23.66 -23.96
C ILE A 64 9.02 -24.39 -22.63
N ASN A 65 9.50 -25.64 -22.65
CA ASN A 65 9.74 -26.40 -21.44
C ASN A 65 10.86 -25.77 -20.59
N ALA A 66 11.96 -25.36 -21.22
CA ALA A 66 13.05 -24.68 -20.54
C ALA A 66 12.60 -23.36 -19.91
N ALA A 67 11.78 -22.57 -20.62
CA ALA A 67 11.22 -21.30 -20.12
C ALA A 67 10.30 -21.54 -18.91
N LYS A 68 9.41 -22.55 -18.97
CA LYS A 68 8.53 -22.91 -17.86
C LYS A 68 9.32 -23.33 -16.62
N ASN A 69 10.37 -24.14 -16.78
CA ASN A 69 11.21 -24.58 -15.67
C ASN A 69 11.91 -23.38 -15.03
N LEU A 70 12.57 -22.53 -15.83
CA LEU A 70 13.26 -21.34 -15.34
C LEU A 70 12.27 -20.37 -14.66
N ALA A 71 11.09 -20.14 -15.24
CA ALA A 71 10.06 -19.30 -14.63
C ALA A 71 9.56 -19.87 -13.29
N SER A 72 9.47 -21.20 -13.17
CA SER A 72 9.08 -21.86 -11.91
C SER A 72 10.17 -21.71 -10.84
N GLU A 73 11.44 -21.89 -11.19
CA GLU A 73 12.57 -21.68 -10.28
C GLU A 73 12.58 -20.23 -9.75
N ILE A 74 12.46 -19.26 -10.63
CA ILE A 74 12.42 -17.84 -10.26
C ILE A 74 11.23 -17.55 -9.33
N ARG A 75 10.02 -18.04 -9.65
CA ARG A 75 8.83 -17.84 -8.82
C ARG A 75 9.00 -18.48 -7.44
N PHE A 76 9.65 -19.63 -7.35
CA PHE A 76 9.93 -20.29 -6.08
C PHE A 76 10.88 -19.46 -5.22
N GLU A 77 11.96 -18.92 -5.79
CA GLU A 77 12.88 -18.03 -5.08
C GLU A 77 12.17 -16.74 -4.60
N VAL A 78 11.31 -16.16 -5.45
CA VAL A 78 10.50 -14.99 -5.07
C VAL A 78 9.54 -15.34 -3.94
N LEU A 79 8.90 -16.51 -3.98
CA LEU A 79 8.01 -17.00 -2.92
C LEU A 79 8.74 -17.08 -1.58
N GLN A 80 9.88 -17.78 -1.53
CA GLN A 80 10.67 -17.90 -0.30
C GLN A 80 11.08 -16.53 0.28
N ARG A 81 11.50 -15.61 -0.58
CA ARG A 81 11.87 -14.24 -0.14
C ARG A 81 10.67 -13.49 0.41
N THR A 82 9.51 -13.60 -0.25
CA THR A 82 8.27 -12.94 0.17
C THR A 82 7.74 -13.51 1.49
N GLU A 83 7.87 -14.82 1.72
CA GLU A 83 7.53 -15.47 2.98
C GLU A 83 8.44 -15.00 4.13
N ALA A 84 9.75 -14.93 3.91
CA ALA A 84 10.68 -14.41 4.90
C ALA A 84 10.40 -12.93 5.24
N GLU A 85 10.05 -12.12 4.25
CA GLU A 85 9.64 -10.73 4.46
C GLU A 85 8.33 -10.65 5.25
N LEU A 86 7.35 -11.51 4.95
CA LEU A 86 6.09 -11.60 5.69
C LEU A 86 6.32 -11.90 7.17
N ASP A 87 7.21 -12.85 7.48
CA ASP A 87 7.52 -13.19 8.86
C ASP A 87 8.21 -12.04 9.60
N SER A 88 9.10 -11.31 8.93
CA SER A 88 9.69 -10.07 9.48
C SER A 88 8.61 -9.02 9.80
N VAL A 89 7.67 -8.80 8.88
CA VAL A 89 6.56 -7.85 9.08
C VAL A 89 5.61 -8.29 10.20
N LYS A 90 5.35 -9.59 10.36
CA LYS A 90 4.56 -10.09 11.50
C LYS A 90 5.24 -9.81 12.85
N LEU A 91 6.55 -9.96 12.93
CA LEU A 91 7.31 -9.60 14.14
C LEU A 91 7.27 -8.10 14.42
N GLU A 92 7.39 -7.25 13.40
CA GLU A 92 7.24 -5.80 13.51
C GLU A 92 5.85 -5.43 14.06
N ILE A 93 4.77 -6.00 13.49
CA ILE A 93 3.39 -5.80 13.96
C ILE A 93 3.27 -6.21 15.42
N ALA A 94 3.77 -7.37 15.82
CA ALA A 94 3.71 -7.85 17.20
C ALA A 94 4.46 -6.92 18.17
N GLY A 95 5.55 -6.29 17.71
CA GLY A 95 6.28 -5.27 18.46
C GLY A 95 5.47 -4.00 18.66
N LEU A 96 4.89 -3.47 17.58
CA LEU A 96 4.09 -2.24 17.58
C LEU A 96 2.78 -2.39 18.36
N GLU A 97 2.10 -3.54 18.25
CA GLU A 97 0.84 -3.84 18.94
C GLU A 97 0.95 -3.72 20.47
N LYS A 98 2.14 -3.85 21.03
CA LYS A 98 2.36 -3.67 22.49
C LYS A 98 1.97 -2.28 23.00
N ASN A 99 1.94 -1.28 22.11
CA ASN A 99 1.54 0.09 22.45
C ASN A 99 0.03 0.31 22.38
N PHE A 100 -0.74 -0.71 21.93
CA PHE A 100 -2.18 -0.59 21.70
C PHE A 100 -2.99 -1.53 22.58
N VAL A 101 -4.24 -1.14 22.77
CA VAL A 101 -5.32 -1.99 23.28
C VAL A 101 -6.21 -2.33 22.09
N LYS A 102 -6.58 -3.60 21.94
CA LYS A 102 -7.54 -4.04 20.93
C LYS A 102 -8.94 -4.05 21.54
N GLU A 103 -9.82 -3.26 20.97
CA GLU A 103 -11.22 -3.18 21.42
C GLU A 103 -12.16 -3.47 20.24
N LYS A 104 -13.25 -4.16 20.55
CA LYS A 104 -14.34 -4.39 19.61
C LYS A 104 -15.64 -4.41 20.36
N THR A 105 -16.46 -3.41 20.12
CA THR A 105 -17.83 -3.34 20.65
C THR A 105 -18.80 -4.05 19.70
N GLU A 106 -20.04 -4.24 20.10
CA GLU A 106 -21.11 -4.78 19.26
C GLU A 106 -21.43 -3.90 18.04
N PHE A 107 -21.10 -2.60 18.11
CA PHE A 107 -21.28 -1.62 17.02
C PHE A 107 -20.09 -1.56 16.07
N ASP A 108 -18.94 -2.14 16.43
CA ASP A 108 -17.75 -2.11 15.61
C ASP A 108 -17.73 -3.28 14.61
N ARG A 109 -17.68 -2.95 13.33
CA ARG A 109 -17.49 -3.95 12.28
C ARG A 109 -16.10 -4.59 12.35
N TYR A 110 -15.08 -3.82 12.74
CA TYR A 110 -13.67 -4.22 12.79
C TYR A 110 -13.08 -3.92 14.16
N THR A 111 -12.12 -4.75 14.59
CA THR A 111 -11.34 -4.52 15.80
C THR A 111 -10.59 -3.19 15.69
N GLN A 112 -10.71 -2.35 16.72
CA GLN A 112 -10.02 -1.07 16.81
C GLN A 112 -8.72 -1.22 17.59
N TYR A 113 -7.67 -0.53 17.14
CA TYR A 113 -6.40 -0.38 17.85
C TYR A 113 -6.37 0.97 18.54
N ILE A 114 -6.55 1.00 19.85
CA ILE A 114 -6.52 2.22 20.64
C ILE A 114 -5.15 2.34 21.27
N HIS A 115 -4.41 3.43 20.96
CA HIS A 115 -3.13 3.65 21.59
C HIS A 115 -3.28 3.85 23.10
N LYS A 116 -2.47 3.16 23.92
CA LYS A 116 -2.60 3.14 25.39
C LYS A 116 -2.56 4.53 26.02
N ARG A 117 -1.94 5.51 25.35
CA ARG A 117 -1.88 6.90 25.81
C ARG A 117 -3.07 7.75 25.35
N GLN A 118 -3.96 7.23 24.51
CA GLN A 118 -5.18 7.88 24.03
C GLN A 118 -6.46 7.14 24.45
N THR A 119 -6.44 6.50 25.62
CA THR A 119 -7.62 5.83 26.17
C THR A 119 -8.67 6.84 26.67
N PHE A 120 -9.94 6.43 26.74
CA PHE A 120 -11.10 7.26 27.05
C PHE A 120 -10.95 8.13 28.31
N LYS A 121 -10.29 7.63 29.36
CA LYS A 121 -10.15 8.33 30.64
C LYS A 121 -9.44 9.70 30.57
N ARG A 122 -8.77 10.00 29.43
CA ARG A 122 -8.03 11.24 29.22
C ARG A 122 -8.81 12.37 28.59
N ALA A 123 -9.90 12.04 27.89
CA ALA A 123 -10.56 12.94 26.97
C ALA A 123 -11.79 13.65 27.56
N TRP A 124 -12.11 13.38 28.79
CA TRP A 124 -13.25 13.97 29.45
C TRP A 124 -12.94 15.42 29.84
N ASP A 125 -13.68 16.38 29.35
CA ASP A 125 -13.57 17.82 29.65
C ASP A 125 -12.51 18.65 28.91
N ARG A 126 -11.96 18.16 27.79
CA ARG A 126 -10.95 18.95 27.04
C ARG A 126 -10.99 18.72 25.54
N SER A 127 -10.43 19.68 24.80
CA SER A 127 -10.18 19.55 23.37
C SER A 127 -8.89 18.78 23.11
N TYR A 128 -8.89 17.88 22.11
CA TYR A 128 -7.76 17.04 21.75
C TYR A 128 -7.86 16.52 20.32
N ILE A 129 -6.77 15.96 19.81
CA ILE A 129 -6.79 15.15 18.61
C ILE A 129 -6.70 13.67 18.97
N GLN A 130 -7.29 12.82 18.14
CA GLN A 130 -7.24 11.36 18.32
C GLN A 130 -6.95 10.68 16.98
N VAL A 131 -6.01 9.74 17.00
CA VAL A 131 -5.76 8.84 15.89
C VAL A 131 -6.60 7.57 16.05
N HIS A 132 -7.15 7.10 14.95
CA HIS A 132 -7.99 5.91 14.87
C HIS A 132 -7.37 4.92 13.88
N LEU A 133 -7.25 3.66 14.28
CA LEU A 133 -6.69 2.59 13.47
C LEU A 133 -7.52 1.33 13.67
N ASP A 134 -7.86 0.62 12.59
CA ASP A 134 -8.54 -0.67 12.67
C ASP A 134 -7.66 -1.84 12.19
N GLU A 135 -8.14 -3.08 12.39
CA GLU A 135 -7.45 -4.32 12.02
C GLU A 135 -7.16 -4.46 10.50
N ARG A 136 -7.77 -3.62 9.68
CA ARG A 136 -7.49 -3.55 8.24
C ARG A 136 -6.29 -2.67 7.93
N GLY A 137 -5.82 -1.89 8.92
CA GLY A 137 -4.81 -0.86 8.73
C GLY A 137 -5.39 0.46 8.24
N GLU A 138 -6.73 0.63 8.29
CA GLU A 138 -7.36 1.91 7.97
C GLU A 138 -7.10 2.90 9.09
N LEU A 139 -6.48 4.02 8.72
CA LEU A 139 -6.00 5.05 9.63
C LEU A 139 -6.67 6.37 9.31
N TYR A 140 -7.13 7.09 10.33
CA TYR A 140 -7.62 8.45 10.20
C TYR A 140 -7.44 9.25 11.51
N LEU A 141 -7.53 10.56 11.41
CA LEU A 141 -7.44 11.49 12.53
C LEU A 141 -8.82 12.08 12.84
N SER A 142 -9.10 12.40 14.09
CA SER A 142 -10.20 13.28 14.49
C SER A 142 -9.72 14.42 15.38
N SER A 143 -10.36 15.58 15.22
CA SER A 143 -10.28 16.71 16.15
C SER A 143 -11.56 16.74 17.00
N ASN A 144 -11.37 16.82 18.33
CA ASN A 144 -12.45 16.81 19.30
C ASN A 144 -12.37 18.12 20.08
N TYR A 145 -13.37 18.97 19.89
CA TYR A 145 -13.51 20.24 20.63
C TYR A 145 -14.47 20.05 21.79
N HIS A 146 -14.15 20.67 22.91
CA HIS A 146 -14.99 20.82 24.09
C HIS A 146 -14.91 22.26 24.56
N GLY A 147 -16.05 22.93 24.70
CA GLY A 147 -16.14 24.32 25.14
C GLY A 147 -17.55 24.73 25.54
N ASP A 148 -17.74 25.99 25.87
CA ASP A 148 -19.00 26.59 26.31
C ASP A 148 -19.86 27.11 25.12
N HIS A 149 -19.28 27.25 23.93
CA HIS A 149 -19.94 27.71 22.72
C HIS A 149 -19.58 26.86 21.51
N TRP A 150 -20.35 26.99 20.42
CA TRP A 150 -20.06 26.31 19.17
C TRP A 150 -18.88 26.96 18.46
N LEU A 151 -17.82 26.20 18.24
CA LEU A 151 -16.67 26.62 17.43
C LEU A 151 -16.99 26.54 15.93
N ASN A 152 -17.92 25.63 15.56
CA ASN A 152 -18.27 25.35 14.17
C ASN A 152 -17.08 24.88 13.32
N HIS A 153 -16.14 24.12 13.94
CA HIS A 153 -14.93 23.77 13.22
C HIS A 153 -15.19 22.70 12.15
N THR A 154 -14.50 22.89 11.03
CA THR A 154 -14.60 22.03 9.85
C THR A 154 -13.26 21.48 9.39
N GLY A 155 -12.16 21.92 9.99
CA GLY A 155 -10.81 21.54 9.62
C GLY A 155 -9.83 21.65 10.78
N LEU A 156 -8.65 21.06 10.56
CA LEU A 156 -7.53 21.08 11.49
C LEU A 156 -6.27 21.51 10.75
N ARG A 157 -5.49 22.40 11.34
CA ARG A 157 -4.14 22.74 10.91
C ARG A 157 -3.16 22.41 12.02
N VAL A 158 -2.08 21.70 11.70
CA VAL A 158 -0.99 21.42 12.62
C VAL A 158 0.27 22.11 12.12
N TYR A 159 0.96 22.83 12.99
CA TYR A 159 2.10 23.63 12.59
C TYR A 159 3.12 23.79 13.72
N ASP A 160 4.31 24.26 13.35
CA ASP A 160 5.26 24.90 14.24
C ASP A 160 5.83 26.17 13.56
N SER A 161 7.00 26.67 14.01
CA SER A 161 7.57 27.95 13.56
C SER A 161 7.94 28.03 12.07
N GLY A 162 7.95 26.94 11.30
CA GLY A 162 8.43 26.91 9.93
C GLY A 162 7.49 26.24 8.92
N ASP A 163 6.86 25.13 9.33
CA ASP A 163 6.09 24.26 8.47
C ASP A 163 4.70 24.00 9.02
N ASP A 164 3.77 23.63 8.15
CA ASP A 164 2.42 23.21 8.54
C ASP A 164 1.83 22.16 7.61
N ALA A 165 0.81 21.48 8.13
CA ALA A 165 -0.09 20.61 7.37
C ALA A 165 -1.54 20.91 7.77
N LYS A 166 -2.44 20.82 6.80
CA LYS A 166 -3.86 21.16 6.98
C LYS A 166 -4.74 20.10 6.35
N THR A 167 -5.76 19.68 7.08
CA THR A 167 -6.78 18.73 6.59
C THR A 167 -7.64 19.34 5.50
N GLU A 168 -8.36 18.50 4.78
CA GLU A 168 -9.50 18.94 4.01
C GLU A 168 -10.62 19.46 4.93
N THR A 169 -11.50 20.28 4.36
CA THR A 169 -12.69 20.80 5.07
C THR A 169 -13.77 19.73 5.10
N ILE A 170 -14.30 19.43 6.30
CA ILE A 170 -15.44 18.53 6.51
C ILE A 170 -16.66 19.39 6.87
N PRO A 171 -17.63 19.56 5.97
CA PRO A 171 -18.77 20.44 6.21
C PRO A 171 -19.59 20.04 7.42
N ILE A 172 -20.18 21.02 8.09
CA ILE A 172 -21.18 20.82 9.13
C ILE A 172 -22.37 20.05 8.54
N GLY A 173 -22.89 19.06 9.30
CA GLY A 173 -23.96 18.17 8.82
C GLY A 173 -23.46 16.96 8.03
N SER A 174 -22.16 16.88 7.73
CA SER A 174 -21.55 15.63 7.23
C SER A 174 -21.57 14.54 8.29
N VAL A 175 -21.63 13.28 7.86
CA VAL A 175 -21.49 12.09 8.73
C VAL A 175 -20.16 12.06 9.49
N ASP A 176 -19.15 12.78 9.03
CA ASP A 176 -17.84 12.92 9.65
C ASP A 176 -17.69 14.19 10.50
N ASN A 177 -18.77 14.98 10.69
CA ASN A 177 -18.79 16.19 11.53
C ASN A 177 -19.97 16.09 12.51
N HIS A 178 -19.70 15.57 13.69
CA HIS A 178 -20.68 15.34 14.75
C HIS A 178 -20.67 16.45 15.79
N ARG A 179 -21.84 16.80 16.29
CA ARG A 179 -22.06 17.81 17.30
C ARG A 179 -22.98 17.29 18.39
N SER A 180 -22.69 17.67 19.61
CA SER A 180 -23.53 17.34 20.77
C SER A 180 -23.52 18.48 21.77
N ASP A 181 -24.70 18.77 22.31
CA ASP A 181 -24.91 19.69 23.43
C ASP A 181 -25.25 18.83 24.64
N PHE A 182 -24.35 18.76 25.59
CA PHE A 182 -24.50 17.88 26.74
C PHE A 182 -23.80 18.47 27.97
N MET A 183 -24.48 18.50 29.11
CA MET A 183 -23.96 19.04 30.40
C MET A 183 -23.42 20.47 30.27
N ASP A 184 -24.20 21.36 29.63
CA ASP A 184 -23.85 22.76 29.41
C ASP A 184 -22.57 22.98 28.60
N ALA A 185 -22.06 21.94 27.97
CA ALA A 185 -20.88 22.01 27.11
C ALA A 185 -21.20 21.63 25.66
N LYS A 186 -20.51 22.27 24.73
CA LYS A 186 -20.56 22.00 23.30
C LYS A 186 -19.44 21.07 22.91
N TRP A 187 -19.82 19.98 22.26
CA TRP A 187 -18.89 18.95 21.78
C TRP A 187 -18.94 18.91 20.26
N GLU A 188 -17.79 19.04 19.63
CA GLU A 188 -17.67 18.86 18.19
C GLU A 188 -16.58 17.82 17.89
N LYS A 189 -16.91 16.83 17.06
CA LYS A 189 -15.97 15.83 16.59
C LYS A 189 -15.93 15.83 15.07
N VAL A 190 -14.81 16.20 14.48
CA VAL A 190 -14.58 16.14 13.04
C VAL A 190 -13.58 15.04 12.74
N SER A 191 -13.96 14.13 11.85
CA SER A 191 -13.17 12.94 11.47
C SER A 191 -12.67 13.10 10.03
N TYR A 192 -11.35 12.97 9.84
CA TYR A 192 -10.67 13.13 8.55
C TYR A 192 -10.35 11.76 7.96
N ARG A 193 -11.39 11.07 7.43
CA ARG A 193 -11.31 9.73 6.87
C ARG A 193 -10.89 9.76 5.40
N ASN A 194 -10.46 8.61 4.88
CA ASN A 194 -10.20 8.40 3.45
C ASN A 194 -9.21 9.41 2.85
N GLY A 195 -8.11 9.68 3.56
CA GLY A 195 -7.06 10.60 3.11
C GLY A 195 -7.37 12.08 3.32
N LYS A 196 -8.53 12.43 3.89
CA LYS A 196 -8.91 13.83 4.16
C LYS A 196 -8.09 14.50 5.27
N ASP A 197 -7.25 13.74 5.98
CA ASP A 197 -6.20 14.30 6.83
C ASP A 197 -5.14 15.07 6.02
N ASN A 198 -5.05 14.83 4.71
CA ASN A 198 -4.22 15.56 3.75
C ASN A 198 -2.77 15.70 4.21
N GLY A 199 -2.18 14.61 4.74
CA GLY A 199 -0.80 14.55 5.20
C GLY A 199 -0.54 15.06 6.63
N VAL A 200 -1.59 15.43 7.37
CA VAL A 200 -1.44 15.87 8.78
C VAL A 200 -0.90 14.75 9.66
N ILE A 201 -1.32 13.50 9.41
CA ILE A 201 -0.83 12.33 10.14
C ILE A 201 0.69 12.16 9.95
N GLU A 202 1.15 12.18 8.69
CA GLU A 202 2.57 12.09 8.35
C GLU A 202 3.37 13.26 8.91
N PHE A 203 2.81 14.46 8.85
CA PHE A 203 3.47 15.65 9.39
C PHE A 203 3.70 15.52 10.90
N ILE A 204 2.69 15.12 11.67
CA ILE A 204 2.81 14.90 13.12
C ILE A 204 3.83 13.80 13.42
N ALA A 205 3.73 12.65 12.70
CA ALA A 205 4.59 11.49 12.91
C ALA A 205 6.07 11.78 12.63
N ASN A 206 6.37 12.59 11.62
CA ASN A 206 7.73 12.98 11.26
C ASN A 206 8.31 14.07 12.17
N ASN A 207 7.46 14.77 12.93
CA ASN A 207 7.85 15.90 13.76
C ASN A 207 7.59 15.67 15.28
N VAL A 208 7.66 14.41 15.75
CA VAL A 208 7.34 14.02 17.15
C VAL A 208 8.13 14.83 18.19
N ASN A 209 9.36 15.20 17.88
CA ASN A 209 10.25 15.93 18.80
C ASN A 209 10.08 17.45 18.75
N ARG A 210 9.29 17.98 17.80
CA ARG A 210 9.02 19.41 17.65
C ARG A 210 7.83 19.84 18.52
N ASN A 211 7.76 21.15 18.84
CA ASN A 211 6.64 21.73 19.59
C ASN A 211 5.49 22.08 18.65
N LEU A 212 4.70 21.06 18.29
CA LEU A 212 3.58 21.24 17.39
C LEU A 212 2.37 21.86 18.09
N LYS A 213 1.71 22.78 17.41
CA LYS A 213 0.40 23.34 17.78
C LYS A 213 -0.65 22.85 16.79
N ALA A 214 -1.85 22.58 17.26
CA ALA A 214 -3.01 22.28 16.43
C ALA A 214 -4.04 23.40 16.56
N VAL A 215 -4.58 23.84 15.42
CA VAL A 215 -5.63 24.87 15.31
C VAL A 215 -6.87 24.21 14.75
N PHE A 216 -7.96 24.30 15.48
CA PHE A 216 -9.28 23.91 15.01
C PHE A 216 -9.85 25.10 14.25
N LEU A 217 -10.19 24.88 12.98
CA LEU A 217 -10.58 25.93 12.04
C LEU A 217 -12.11 25.99 11.95
N GLY A 218 -12.68 26.92 12.67
CA GLY A 218 -14.11 27.20 12.74
C GLY A 218 -14.41 28.69 12.54
N ASP A 219 -15.52 29.16 13.09
CA ASP A 219 -15.88 30.58 13.13
C ASP A 219 -14.82 31.40 13.86
N GLU A 220 -14.20 30.77 14.85
CA GLU A 220 -13.01 31.24 15.56
C GLU A 220 -11.91 30.17 15.48
N TYR A 221 -10.67 30.57 15.79
CA TYR A 221 -9.54 29.64 15.86
C TYR A 221 -9.32 29.18 17.29
N TYR A 222 -9.42 27.89 17.53
CA TYR A 222 -9.11 27.29 18.82
C TYR A 222 -7.79 26.55 18.77
N TYR A 223 -6.90 26.82 19.72
CA TYR A 223 -5.51 26.34 19.71
C TYR A 223 -5.26 25.35 20.84
N ILE A 224 -4.61 24.24 20.50
CA ILE A 224 -4.05 23.31 21.48
C ILE A 224 -2.58 23.06 21.18
N ILE A 225 -1.80 22.74 22.23
CA ILE A 225 -0.44 22.24 22.09
C ILE A 225 -0.53 20.71 22.01
N LEU A 226 0.12 20.10 21.00
CA LEU A 226 0.18 18.65 20.90
C LEU A 226 1.18 18.11 21.91
N GLU A 227 0.68 17.38 22.86
CA GLU A 227 1.50 16.72 23.87
C GLU A 227 2.39 15.64 23.22
N LYS A 228 3.52 15.35 23.86
CA LYS A 228 4.46 14.33 23.35
C LYS A 228 3.77 13.00 23.09
N TYR A 229 2.91 12.58 23.99
CA TYR A 229 2.18 11.32 23.91
C TYR A 229 1.14 11.27 22.76
N ASP A 230 0.54 12.40 22.37
CA ASP A 230 -0.36 12.45 21.22
C ASP A 230 0.41 12.27 19.92
N LYS A 231 1.57 12.92 19.81
CA LYS A 231 2.46 12.79 18.66
C LYS A 231 3.03 11.37 18.53
N GLU A 232 3.42 10.75 19.65
CA GLU A 232 3.87 9.35 19.70
C GLU A 232 2.75 8.40 19.29
N ALA A 233 1.51 8.62 19.75
CA ALA A 233 0.37 7.81 19.36
C ALA A 233 0.11 7.87 17.85
N VAL A 234 0.21 9.05 17.24
CA VAL A 234 0.05 9.21 15.78
C VAL A 234 1.18 8.50 15.02
N ARG A 235 2.44 8.64 15.47
CA ARG A 235 3.59 7.96 14.87
C ARG A 235 3.44 6.43 14.91
N ASP A 236 3.11 5.90 16.08
CA ASP A 236 3.01 4.46 16.29
C ASP A 236 1.80 3.89 15.52
N ALA A 237 0.68 4.62 15.44
CA ALA A 237 -0.47 4.22 14.64
C ALA A 237 -0.17 4.23 13.14
N LEU A 238 0.58 5.22 12.65
CA LEU A 238 1.02 5.27 11.25
C LEU A 238 1.94 4.08 10.92
N ALA A 239 2.90 3.78 11.79
CA ALA A 239 3.80 2.64 11.63
C ALA A 239 3.02 1.32 11.59
N LEU A 240 2.10 1.10 12.54
CA LEU A 240 1.27 -0.10 12.60
C LEU A 240 0.34 -0.22 11.39
N SER A 241 -0.28 0.88 10.93
CA SER A 241 -1.09 0.91 9.71
C SER A 241 -0.29 0.45 8.48
N LYS A 242 0.91 1.00 8.30
CA LYS A 242 1.80 0.64 7.18
C LYS A 242 2.20 -0.83 7.24
N ALA A 243 2.57 -1.34 8.43
CA ALA A 243 2.93 -2.74 8.62
C ALA A 243 1.76 -3.70 8.34
N ILE A 244 0.53 -3.38 8.82
CA ILE A 244 -0.67 -4.18 8.53
C ILE A 244 -0.98 -4.20 7.02
N LYS A 245 -0.91 -3.06 6.35
CA LYS A 245 -1.14 -2.98 4.89
C LYS A 245 -0.06 -3.75 4.11
N LYS A 246 1.20 -3.66 4.53
CA LYS A 246 2.31 -4.42 3.96
C LYS A 246 2.10 -5.94 4.14
N ARG A 247 1.73 -6.40 5.32
CA ARG A 247 1.38 -7.80 5.58
C ARG A 247 0.33 -8.30 4.58
N LYS A 248 -0.78 -7.61 4.43
CA LYS A 248 -1.86 -7.99 3.51
C LYS A 248 -1.41 -8.07 2.06
N LYS A 249 -0.55 -7.14 1.64
CA LYS A 249 0.02 -7.14 0.30
C LYS A 249 0.87 -8.39 0.08
N LEU A 250 1.78 -8.71 1.01
CA LEU A 250 2.64 -9.90 0.94
C LEU A 250 1.82 -11.20 0.97
N GLU A 251 0.80 -11.31 1.82
CA GLU A 251 -0.13 -12.45 1.85
C GLU A 251 -0.83 -12.66 0.51
N SER A 252 -1.24 -11.58 -0.16
CA SER A 252 -1.83 -11.64 -1.50
C SER A 252 -0.83 -12.06 -2.58
N GLU A 253 0.41 -11.57 -2.49
CA GLU A 253 1.49 -11.93 -3.43
C GLU A 253 1.88 -13.41 -3.29
N ILE A 254 2.03 -13.92 -2.06
CA ILE A 254 2.29 -15.34 -1.77
C ILE A 254 1.19 -16.20 -2.39
N LYS A 255 -0.07 -15.90 -2.11
CA LYS A 255 -1.21 -16.64 -2.68
C LYS A 255 -1.21 -16.65 -4.21
N ALA A 256 -0.82 -15.56 -4.86
CA ALA A 256 -0.70 -15.48 -6.31
C ALA A 256 0.46 -16.33 -6.86
N LEU A 257 1.60 -16.37 -6.15
CA LEU A 257 2.76 -17.18 -6.51
C LEU A 257 2.48 -18.69 -6.32
N GLU A 258 1.90 -19.10 -5.19
CA GLU A 258 1.48 -20.47 -4.91
C GLU A 258 0.54 -21.01 -6.01
N LYS A 259 -0.45 -20.20 -6.41
CA LYS A 259 -1.37 -20.56 -7.51
C LYS A 259 -0.62 -20.78 -8.83
N ARG A 260 0.38 -19.96 -9.15
CA ARG A 260 1.18 -20.09 -10.38
C ARG A 260 2.13 -21.29 -10.36
N LEU A 261 2.58 -21.67 -9.16
CA LEU A 261 3.45 -22.83 -8.94
C LEU A 261 2.66 -24.15 -8.77
N ASN A 262 1.31 -24.10 -8.74
CA ASN A 262 0.42 -25.22 -8.43
C ASN A 262 0.73 -25.86 -7.06
N ILE A 263 1.18 -25.05 -6.11
CA ILE A 263 1.35 -25.43 -4.70
C ILE A 263 -0.01 -25.14 -4.02
N GLN A 264 -0.66 -26.20 -3.47
CA GLN A 264 -1.90 -26.08 -2.68
C GLN A 264 -1.60 -26.36 -1.21
#